data_78811b9eb766f4008524a3d15fd39b10
#
_entry.id   78811b9eb766f4008524a3d15fd39b10
#
_cell.length_a   1.000
_cell.length_b   1.000
_cell.length_c   1.000
_cell.angle_alpha   90.00
_cell.angle_beta   90.00
_cell.angle_gamma   90.00
#
_symmetry.space_group_name_H-M   'P 1'
#
loop_
_entity.id
_entity.type
_entity.pdbx_description
1 polymer ?
#
loop_
_entity_poly.entity_id
_entity_poly.type
_entity_poly.pdbx_seq_one_letter_code
_entity_poly.pdbx_strand_id
1 'polypeptide(L)'
;MMESANAILDQRQNCGVRKVLHIDCDCFFAAVEMRERPELRERPIAIGGSSDRRGVIATCNYPARTFGVRSAMATATALRLCPDLVLVPSNMALYREVSQQLMAILSDYSTQLEQVSVDEAFLELGRDEHASSVAEGIRQRVRNELGITVSIGVATNKFLAKVASDWNKPDGQFVIRPNEIADFMTTLPVRRIPGVGPALQKRLELAGIITCGDAQTWSLMELVRRFGRSGASLYQRSRGYDSRPIHTERVRKSLSIEHTFAHDLPNPGACLAQVSELYERWLTRVSRTPWKAESLAPFVKVKFADFTQTTVADIGESASEEGFKRLLQQALTRADKPVRLLGIGGKFPHTSEQQLSLF
;
A
#
# COMPACT_ATOMS: atom_id res chain seq x y z
N MET A 1 2.58 33.08 19.28
CA MET A 1 2.61 31.89 18.39
C MET A 1 3.30 30.67 19.01
N MET A 2 4.25 30.79 19.92
CA MET A 2 4.83 29.66 20.67
C MET A 2 3.93 29.15 21.80
N GLU A 3 3.14 30.00 22.42
CA GLU A 3 2.17 29.62 23.48
C GLU A 3 1.00 28.79 22.95
N SER A 4 0.55 29.04 21.71
CA SER A 4 -0.52 28.26 21.06
C SER A 4 -0.10 26.83 20.71
N ALA A 5 1.18 26.59 20.44
CA ALA A 5 1.71 25.26 20.15
C ALA A 5 1.83 24.41 21.43
N ASN A 6 2.19 25.03 22.55
CA ASN A 6 2.24 24.35 23.85
C ASN A 6 0.85 24.07 24.42
N ALA A 7 -0.13 24.95 24.22
CA ALA A 7 -1.51 24.73 24.63
C ALA A 7 -2.19 23.56 23.89
N ILE A 8 -1.81 23.31 22.63
CA ILE A 8 -2.29 22.14 21.85
C ILE A 8 -1.64 20.84 22.35
N LEU A 9 -0.43 20.90 22.90
CA LEU A 9 0.24 19.74 23.50
C LEU A 9 -0.34 19.40 24.89
N ASP A 10 -0.74 20.41 25.67
CA ASP A 10 -1.23 20.23 27.02
C ASP A 10 -2.68 19.70 27.08
N GLN A 11 -3.54 20.03 26.12
CA GLN A 11 -4.91 19.50 26.03
C GLN A 11 -4.97 17.99 25.74
N ARG A 12 -3.88 17.32 25.39
CA ARG A 12 -3.79 15.90 25.07
C ARG A 12 -3.39 15.00 26.25
N GLN A 13 -3.03 15.56 27.38
CA GLN A 13 -2.60 14.78 28.56
C GLN A 13 -3.76 14.08 29.29
N ASN A 14 -5.02 14.39 28.98
CA ASN A 14 -6.20 13.77 29.59
C ASN A 14 -6.95 12.77 28.71
N CYS A 15 -6.50 12.51 27.49
CA CYS A 15 -7.02 11.42 26.66
C CYS A 15 -6.12 10.20 26.86
N GLY A 16 -6.66 9.09 27.42
CA GLY A 16 -5.90 7.88 27.71
C GLY A 16 -5.07 7.41 26.51
N VAL A 17 -3.95 6.77 26.79
CA VAL A 17 -3.01 6.28 25.77
C VAL A 17 -3.75 5.36 24.79
N ARG A 18 -3.78 5.73 23.50
CA ARG A 18 -4.36 4.89 22.44
C ARG A 18 -3.65 3.54 22.38
N LYS A 19 -4.40 2.51 22.05
CA LYS A 19 -3.90 1.15 21.83
C LYS A 19 -4.22 0.73 20.40
N VAL A 20 -3.28 0.92 19.50
CA VAL A 20 -3.41 0.64 18.08
C VAL A 20 -2.64 -0.62 17.74
N LEU A 21 -3.33 -1.57 17.11
CA LEU A 21 -2.74 -2.76 16.52
C LEU A 21 -2.62 -2.57 15.01
N HIS A 22 -1.55 -3.07 14.44
CA HIS A 22 -1.41 -3.29 13.00
C HIS A 22 -1.25 -4.78 12.75
N ILE A 23 -2.18 -5.37 12.05
CA ILE A 23 -2.22 -6.78 11.67
C ILE A 23 -1.78 -6.87 10.21
N ASP A 24 -0.83 -7.76 9.90
CA ASP A 24 -0.25 -7.95 8.57
C ASP A 24 -0.03 -9.45 8.33
N CYS A 25 -0.66 -9.99 7.29
CA CYS A 25 -0.51 -11.41 6.97
C CYS A 25 0.89 -11.71 6.45
N ASP A 26 1.48 -12.79 6.95
CA ASP A 26 2.80 -13.22 6.54
C ASP A 26 2.75 -13.82 5.13
N CYS A 27 3.44 -13.19 4.17
CA CYS A 27 3.50 -13.59 2.77
C CYS A 27 2.13 -13.98 2.16
N PHE A 28 1.09 -13.20 2.41
CA PHE A 28 -0.32 -13.52 2.29
C PHE A 28 -0.70 -14.43 1.10
N PHE A 29 -0.49 -14.00 -0.14
CA PHE A 29 -0.87 -14.83 -1.30
C PHE A 29 -0.15 -16.17 -1.31
N ALA A 30 1.13 -16.18 -0.93
CA ALA A 30 1.90 -17.42 -0.84
C ALA A 30 1.41 -18.30 0.31
N ALA A 31 1.05 -17.71 1.45
CA ALA A 31 0.48 -18.44 2.59
C ALA A 31 -0.84 -19.13 2.21
N VAL A 32 -1.73 -18.43 1.51
CA VAL A 32 -2.99 -19.01 1.02
C VAL A 32 -2.73 -20.13 0.04
N GLU A 33 -1.82 -20.00 -0.93
CA GLU A 33 -1.49 -21.07 -1.87
C GLU A 33 -0.84 -22.28 -1.18
N MET A 34 0.00 -22.07 -0.17
CA MET A 34 0.59 -23.16 0.63
C MET A 34 -0.43 -23.84 1.55
N ARG A 35 -1.52 -23.16 1.92
CA ARG A 35 -2.64 -23.74 2.62
C ARG A 35 -3.44 -24.69 1.72
N GLU A 36 -3.79 -24.22 0.52
CA GLU A 36 -4.54 -25.01 -0.46
C GLU A 36 -3.72 -26.17 -1.03
N ARG A 37 -2.42 -26.00 -1.12
CA ARG A 37 -1.47 -26.97 -1.70
C ARG A 37 -0.30 -27.21 -0.73
N PRO A 38 -0.45 -28.10 0.26
CA PRO A 38 0.55 -28.33 1.30
C PRO A 38 1.94 -28.74 0.77
N GLU A 39 2.02 -29.36 -0.41
CA GLU A 39 3.25 -29.74 -1.07
C GLU A 39 4.14 -28.55 -1.47
N LEU A 40 3.60 -27.33 -1.46
CA LEU A 40 4.33 -26.09 -1.74
C LEU A 40 5.05 -25.52 -0.51
N ARG A 41 4.76 -25.99 0.69
CA ARG A 41 5.26 -25.39 1.95
C ARG A 41 6.77 -25.39 2.04
N GLU A 42 7.40 -26.50 1.67
CA GLU A 42 8.84 -26.68 1.76
C GLU A 42 9.59 -26.19 0.51
N ARG A 43 8.89 -25.72 -0.49
CA ARG A 43 9.48 -25.26 -1.75
C ARG A 43 9.57 -23.74 -1.78
N PRO A 44 10.60 -23.16 -2.42
CA PRO A 44 10.58 -21.73 -2.72
C PRO A 44 9.47 -21.44 -3.74
N ILE A 45 8.48 -20.64 -3.36
CA ILE A 45 7.38 -20.25 -4.23
C ILE A 45 7.25 -18.74 -4.35
N ALA A 46 6.78 -18.28 -5.49
CA ALA A 46 6.40 -16.89 -5.70
C ALA A 46 5.09 -16.81 -6.48
N ILE A 47 4.25 -15.87 -6.08
CA ILE A 47 3.01 -15.55 -6.77
C ILE A 47 3.29 -14.40 -7.74
N GLY A 48 2.99 -14.59 -9.01
CA GLY A 48 3.28 -13.55 -9.99
C GLY A 48 2.95 -13.92 -11.42
N GLY A 49 3.24 -12.99 -12.33
CA GLY A 49 3.11 -13.20 -13.77
C GLY A 49 4.32 -13.91 -14.37
N SER A 50 4.11 -14.53 -15.53
CA SER A 50 5.16 -15.23 -16.28
C SER A 50 6.28 -14.28 -16.73
N SER A 51 7.51 -14.80 -16.85
CA SER A 51 8.71 -14.04 -17.22
C SER A 51 8.69 -13.55 -18.67
N ASP A 52 8.06 -14.29 -19.59
CA ASP A 52 7.92 -13.96 -21.00
C ASP A 52 6.99 -12.76 -21.26
N ARG A 53 6.10 -12.47 -20.32
CA ARG A 53 5.14 -11.36 -20.37
C ARG A 53 5.49 -10.19 -19.45
N ARG A 54 6.77 -9.98 -19.14
CA ARG A 54 7.24 -8.94 -18.23
C ARG A 54 6.59 -9.05 -16.84
N GLY A 55 6.36 -10.30 -16.39
CA GLY A 55 5.76 -10.58 -15.09
C GLY A 55 6.58 -10.03 -13.92
N VAL A 56 5.88 -9.73 -12.85
CA VAL A 56 6.44 -9.23 -11.59
C VAL A 56 5.96 -10.12 -10.46
N ILE A 57 6.82 -10.35 -9.48
CA ILE A 57 6.48 -11.06 -8.25
C ILE A 57 5.56 -10.19 -7.40
N ALA A 58 4.35 -10.68 -7.13
CA ALA A 58 3.43 -10.03 -6.20
C ALA A 58 3.86 -10.28 -4.76
N THR A 59 4.13 -11.55 -4.41
CA THR A 59 4.71 -11.94 -3.12
C THR A 59 5.45 -13.28 -3.27
N CYS A 60 6.25 -13.64 -2.26
CA CYS A 60 6.95 -14.92 -2.19
C CYS A 60 7.03 -15.40 -0.74
N ASN A 61 7.13 -16.72 -0.55
CA ASN A 61 7.27 -17.32 0.77
C ASN A 61 8.69 -17.10 1.37
N TYR A 62 8.86 -17.49 2.64
CA TYR A 62 10.11 -17.28 3.34
C TYR A 62 11.27 -18.10 2.74
N PRO A 63 11.11 -19.38 2.32
CA PRO A 63 12.14 -20.09 1.57
C PRO A 63 12.64 -19.32 0.34
N ALA A 64 11.76 -18.77 -0.49
CA ALA A 64 12.17 -17.96 -1.64
C ALA A 64 12.91 -16.66 -1.24
N ARG A 65 12.54 -16.06 -0.10
CA ARG A 65 13.21 -14.84 0.41
C ARG A 65 14.66 -15.07 0.81
N THR A 66 15.04 -16.28 1.21
CA THR A 66 16.45 -16.61 1.53
C THR A 66 17.36 -16.50 0.30
N PHE A 67 16.83 -16.73 -0.90
CA PHE A 67 17.52 -16.53 -2.18
C PHE A 67 17.53 -15.06 -2.65
N GLY A 68 16.95 -14.14 -1.88
CA GLY A 68 16.86 -12.73 -2.25
C GLY A 68 15.65 -12.36 -3.09
N VAL A 69 14.72 -13.30 -3.37
CA VAL A 69 13.46 -13.00 -4.07
C VAL A 69 12.60 -12.06 -3.22
N ARG A 70 11.98 -11.05 -3.86
CA ARG A 70 11.18 -10.01 -3.18
C ARG A 70 9.97 -9.62 -4.02
N SER A 71 8.95 -9.07 -3.37
CA SER A 71 7.82 -8.39 -4.05
C SER A 71 8.31 -7.27 -4.96
N ALA A 72 7.59 -7.03 -6.03
CA ALA A 72 7.90 -6.07 -7.10
C ALA A 72 9.15 -6.40 -7.94
N MET A 73 9.84 -7.51 -7.70
CA MET A 73 10.96 -7.98 -8.52
C MET A 73 10.44 -8.54 -9.85
N ALA A 74 11.16 -8.27 -10.96
CA ALA A 74 10.86 -8.92 -12.24
C ALA A 74 10.99 -10.45 -12.10
N THR A 75 10.02 -11.20 -12.62
CA THR A 75 9.99 -12.67 -12.53
C THR A 75 11.25 -13.31 -13.12
N ALA A 76 11.76 -12.77 -14.25
CA ALA A 76 13.01 -13.23 -14.84
C ALA A 76 14.22 -13.07 -13.88
N THR A 77 14.25 -12.02 -13.07
CA THR A 77 15.30 -11.83 -12.05
C THR A 77 15.12 -12.80 -10.89
N ALA A 78 13.88 -13.03 -10.44
CA ALA A 78 13.58 -13.98 -9.37
C ALA A 78 14.01 -15.40 -9.73
N LEU A 79 13.75 -15.84 -10.97
CA LEU A 79 14.16 -17.16 -11.48
C LEU A 79 15.68 -17.31 -11.59
N ARG A 80 16.41 -16.22 -11.86
CA ARG A 80 17.89 -16.26 -11.85
C ARG A 80 18.47 -16.39 -10.43
N LEU A 81 17.82 -15.75 -9.45
CA LEU A 81 18.24 -15.82 -8.04
C LEU A 81 17.89 -17.17 -7.41
N CYS A 82 16.78 -17.75 -7.80
CA CYS A 82 16.27 -19.01 -7.28
C CYS A 82 15.82 -19.89 -8.48
N PRO A 83 16.72 -20.72 -9.05
CA PRO A 83 16.39 -21.57 -10.21
C PRO A 83 15.25 -22.54 -9.96
N ASP A 84 15.12 -23.05 -8.72
CA ASP A 84 14.05 -23.99 -8.31
C ASP A 84 12.76 -23.28 -7.87
N LEU A 85 12.62 -21.97 -8.15
CA LEU A 85 11.46 -21.19 -7.78
C LEU A 85 10.21 -21.67 -8.50
N VAL A 86 9.20 -22.07 -7.73
CA VAL A 86 7.87 -22.42 -8.28
C VAL A 86 7.07 -21.14 -8.46
N LEU A 87 6.80 -20.79 -9.70
CA LEU A 87 5.94 -19.64 -10.02
C LEU A 87 4.48 -20.09 -10.04
N VAL A 88 3.67 -19.48 -9.20
CA VAL A 88 2.23 -19.76 -9.05
C VAL A 88 1.43 -18.56 -9.57
N PRO A 89 0.47 -18.78 -10.48
CA PRO A 89 -0.43 -17.71 -10.92
C PRO A 89 -1.29 -17.16 -9.76
N SER A 90 -1.60 -15.86 -9.82
CA SER A 90 -2.42 -15.21 -8.80
C SER A 90 -3.88 -15.66 -8.86
N ASN A 91 -4.46 -16.06 -7.73
CA ASN A 91 -5.88 -16.33 -7.55
C ASN A 91 -6.56 -15.25 -6.71
N MET A 92 -6.85 -14.11 -7.33
CA MET A 92 -7.42 -12.96 -6.63
C MET A 92 -8.82 -13.18 -6.05
N ALA A 93 -9.58 -14.16 -6.54
CA ALA A 93 -10.89 -14.49 -5.99
C ALA A 93 -10.72 -15.14 -4.61
N LEU A 94 -9.89 -16.17 -4.53
CA LEU A 94 -9.55 -16.86 -3.28
C LEU A 94 -8.91 -15.89 -2.25
N TYR A 95 -7.98 -15.05 -2.67
CA TYR A 95 -7.33 -14.11 -1.73
C TYR A 95 -8.31 -13.10 -1.14
N ARG A 96 -9.31 -12.64 -1.91
CA ARG A 96 -10.36 -11.76 -1.40
C ARG A 96 -11.28 -12.48 -0.41
N GLU A 97 -11.61 -13.72 -0.67
CA GLU A 97 -12.42 -14.55 0.23
C GLU A 97 -11.71 -14.70 1.59
N VAL A 98 -10.43 -15.10 1.59
CA VAL A 98 -9.64 -15.21 2.83
C VAL A 98 -9.48 -13.86 3.52
N SER A 99 -9.30 -12.78 2.77
CA SER A 99 -9.28 -11.43 3.30
C SER A 99 -10.58 -11.04 4.01
N GLN A 100 -11.74 -11.41 3.45
CA GLN A 100 -13.05 -11.15 4.09
C GLN A 100 -13.19 -11.93 5.39
N GLN A 101 -12.76 -13.18 5.43
CA GLN A 101 -12.75 -14.01 6.64
C GLN A 101 -11.82 -13.40 7.70
N LEU A 102 -10.63 -12.93 7.31
CA LEU A 102 -9.73 -12.21 8.21
C LEU A 102 -10.40 -10.96 8.80
N MET A 103 -11.00 -10.11 7.95
CA MET A 103 -11.67 -8.90 8.42
C MET A 103 -12.84 -9.21 9.36
N ALA A 104 -13.58 -10.31 9.12
CA ALA A 104 -14.63 -10.78 10.02
C ALA A 104 -14.06 -11.16 11.40
N ILE A 105 -12.96 -11.91 11.47
CA ILE A 105 -12.28 -12.22 12.73
C ILE A 105 -11.87 -10.93 13.45
N LEU A 106 -11.29 -9.96 12.75
CA LEU A 106 -10.82 -8.71 13.35
C LEU A 106 -11.96 -7.85 13.88
N SER A 107 -13.13 -7.86 13.22
CA SER A 107 -14.31 -7.09 13.65
C SER A 107 -14.91 -7.57 14.97
N ASP A 108 -14.65 -8.81 15.38
CA ASP A 108 -15.06 -9.34 16.69
C ASP A 108 -14.31 -8.68 17.86
N TYR A 109 -13.13 -8.12 17.58
CA TYR A 109 -12.30 -7.49 18.62
C TYR A 109 -12.50 -5.97 18.75
N SER A 110 -12.89 -5.29 17.68
CA SER A 110 -13.19 -3.85 17.75
C SER A 110 -13.98 -3.38 16.53
N THR A 111 -14.89 -2.43 16.76
CA THR A 111 -15.58 -1.68 15.69
C THR A 111 -14.68 -0.62 15.04
N GLN A 112 -13.56 -0.26 15.69
CA GLN A 112 -12.57 0.68 15.17
C GLN A 112 -11.54 -0.08 14.32
N LEU A 113 -11.99 -0.57 13.16
CA LEU A 113 -11.22 -1.37 12.19
C LEU A 113 -11.04 -0.58 10.90
N GLU A 114 -9.80 -0.39 10.46
CA GLU A 114 -9.44 0.19 9.17
C GLU A 114 -8.74 -0.83 8.30
N GLN A 115 -9.42 -1.35 7.29
CA GLN A 115 -8.80 -2.19 6.28
C GLN A 115 -7.94 -1.34 5.34
N VAL A 116 -6.63 -1.60 5.31
CA VAL A 116 -5.66 -0.87 4.46
C VAL A 116 -5.49 -1.56 3.11
N SER A 117 -5.37 -2.88 3.12
CA SER A 117 -5.23 -3.73 1.93
C SER A 117 -6.04 -5.03 2.07
N VAL A 118 -5.78 -6.03 1.23
CA VAL A 118 -6.38 -7.36 1.35
C VAL A 118 -5.76 -8.18 2.50
N ASP A 119 -4.58 -7.79 2.98
CA ASP A 119 -3.75 -8.54 3.92
C ASP A 119 -3.35 -7.75 5.16
N GLU A 120 -3.70 -6.46 5.24
CA GLU A 120 -3.37 -5.63 6.40
C GLU A 120 -4.51 -4.75 6.88
N ALA A 121 -4.59 -4.56 8.19
CA ALA A 121 -5.56 -3.69 8.84
C ALA A 121 -4.99 -3.05 10.10
N PHE A 122 -5.56 -1.90 10.47
CA PHE A 122 -5.41 -1.31 11.79
C PHE A 122 -6.65 -1.57 12.65
N LEU A 123 -6.40 -1.78 13.93
CA LEU A 123 -7.43 -1.94 14.94
C LEU A 123 -7.13 -1.01 16.12
N GLU A 124 -8.10 -0.28 16.62
CA GLU A 124 -7.96 0.49 17.85
C GLU A 124 -8.82 -0.13 18.95
N LEU A 125 -8.19 -0.41 20.08
CA LEU A 125 -8.82 -1.09 21.20
C LEU A 125 -9.35 -0.09 22.24
N GLY A 126 -10.30 -0.54 23.02
CA GLY A 126 -10.80 0.15 24.21
C GLY A 126 -9.74 0.31 25.30
N ARG A 127 -10.03 1.17 26.30
CA ARG A 127 -9.07 1.50 27.36
C ARG A 127 -8.75 0.31 28.28
N ASP A 128 -9.75 -0.54 28.53
CA ASP A 128 -9.64 -1.64 29.50
C ASP A 128 -9.06 -2.93 28.91
N GLU A 129 -8.87 -2.98 27.59
CA GLU A 129 -8.37 -4.17 26.90
C GLU A 129 -6.85 -4.29 27.00
N HIS A 130 -6.36 -5.50 27.22
CA HIS A 130 -4.95 -5.83 27.22
C HIS A 130 -4.46 -6.08 25.78
N ALA A 131 -3.91 -5.07 25.12
CA ALA A 131 -3.55 -5.11 23.71
C ALA A 131 -2.63 -6.29 23.32
N SER A 132 -1.70 -6.70 24.20
CA SER A 132 -0.84 -7.86 23.94
C SER A 132 -1.63 -9.17 23.92
N SER A 133 -2.59 -9.34 24.85
CA SER A 133 -3.43 -10.56 24.91
C SER A 133 -4.40 -10.62 23.74
N VAL A 134 -4.96 -9.46 23.33
CA VAL A 134 -5.80 -9.37 22.13
C VAL A 134 -4.99 -9.74 20.88
N ALA A 135 -3.79 -9.22 20.74
CA ALA A 135 -2.92 -9.53 19.61
C ALA A 135 -2.59 -11.03 19.55
N GLU A 136 -2.28 -11.66 20.68
CA GLU A 136 -2.04 -13.10 20.75
C GLU A 136 -3.31 -13.90 20.38
N GLY A 137 -4.47 -13.51 20.90
CA GLY A 137 -5.76 -14.14 20.58
C GLY A 137 -6.09 -14.05 19.08
N ILE A 138 -5.85 -12.89 18.45
CA ILE A 138 -6.01 -12.73 17.00
C ILE A 138 -5.09 -13.66 16.23
N ARG A 139 -3.80 -13.73 16.58
CA ARG A 139 -2.83 -14.61 15.91
C ARG A 139 -3.25 -16.07 16.00
N GLN A 140 -3.66 -16.53 17.16
CA GLN A 140 -4.14 -17.90 17.38
C GLN A 140 -5.41 -18.20 16.58
N ARG A 141 -6.39 -17.31 16.59
CA ARG A 141 -7.63 -17.48 15.79
C ARG A 141 -7.34 -17.54 14.31
N VAL A 142 -6.55 -16.62 13.77
CA VAL A 142 -6.21 -16.61 12.34
C VAL A 142 -5.50 -17.90 11.93
N ARG A 143 -4.58 -18.39 12.77
CA ARG A 143 -3.90 -19.66 12.51
C ARG A 143 -4.87 -20.83 12.51
N ASN A 144 -5.75 -20.91 13.49
CA ASN A 144 -6.68 -22.04 13.68
C ASN A 144 -7.82 -22.02 12.66
N GLU A 145 -8.41 -20.86 12.39
CA GLU A 145 -9.60 -20.72 11.56
C GLU A 145 -9.25 -20.56 10.07
N LEU A 146 -8.14 -19.85 9.74
CA LEU A 146 -7.77 -19.57 8.36
C LEU A 146 -6.55 -20.35 7.84
N GLY A 147 -5.81 -21.04 8.73
CA GLY A 147 -4.63 -21.84 8.35
C GLY A 147 -3.47 -21.01 7.79
N ILE A 148 -3.42 -19.71 8.06
CA ILE A 148 -2.34 -18.78 7.73
C ILE A 148 -1.83 -18.08 8.99
N THR A 149 -0.70 -17.36 8.89
CA THR A 149 -0.16 -16.59 10.02
C THR A 149 -0.25 -15.09 9.78
N VAL A 150 -0.33 -14.35 10.88
CA VAL A 150 -0.26 -12.89 10.89
C VAL A 150 0.78 -12.43 11.89
N SER A 151 1.47 -11.34 11.57
CA SER A 151 2.34 -10.63 12.50
C SER A 151 1.67 -9.34 12.95
N ILE A 152 1.74 -9.05 14.26
CA ILE A 152 1.01 -7.95 14.87
C ILE A 152 1.95 -7.00 15.61
N GLY A 153 1.86 -5.73 15.26
CA GLY A 153 2.50 -4.65 15.99
C GLY A 153 1.50 -3.90 16.89
N VAL A 154 1.88 -3.67 18.12
CA VAL A 154 1.07 -2.93 19.10
C VAL A 154 1.80 -1.64 19.49
N ALA A 155 1.14 -0.49 19.38
CA ALA A 155 1.72 0.78 19.76
C ALA A 155 0.64 1.85 20.05
N THR A 156 1.07 3.09 20.33
CA THR A 156 0.18 4.21 20.62
C THR A 156 -0.42 4.89 19.39
N ASN A 157 0.06 4.58 18.20
CA ASN A 157 -0.43 5.16 16.95
C ASN A 157 -0.16 4.23 15.75
N LYS A 158 -0.78 4.55 14.61
CA LYS A 158 -0.72 3.76 13.38
C LYS A 158 0.71 3.57 12.84
N PHE A 159 1.51 4.62 12.89
CA PHE A 159 2.89 4.56 12.39
C PHE A 159 3.72 3.55 13.17
N LEU A 160 3.76 3.68 14.48
CA LEU A 160 4.54 2.79 15.34
C LEU A 160 4.01 1.35 15.31
N ALA A 161 2.68 1.16 15.28
CA ALA A 161 2.08 -0.16 15.16
C ALA A 161 2.49 -0.85 13.85
N LYS A 162 2.54 -0.11 12.72
CA LYS A 162 3.00 -0.67 11.44
C LYS A 162 4.50 -1.00 11.45
N VAL A 163 5.33 -0.19 12.05
CA VAL A 163 6.76 -0.52 12.23
C VAL A 163 6.92 -1.75 13.10
N ALA A 164 6.17 -1.85 14.19
CA ALA A 164 6.21 -2.96 15.12
C ALA A 164 5.78 -4.29 14.48
N SER A 165 4.78 -4.31 13.59
CA SER A 165 4.31 -5.54 12.96
C SER A 165 5.36 -6.22 12.07
N ASP A 166 6.34 -5.47 11.57
CA ASP A 166 7.45 -6.02 10.77
C ASP A 166 8.65 -6.50 11.60
N TRP A 167 8.62 -6.29 12.93
CA TRP A 167 9.81 -6.49 13.77
C TRP A 167 10.15 -7.97 14.00
N ASN A 168 9.12 -8.77 14.30
CA ASN A 168 9.24 -10.19 14.64
C ASN A 168 8.57 -11.10 13.59
N LYS A 169 8.49 -10.70 12.31
CA LYS A 169 7.98 -11.59 11.25
C LYS A 169 8.85 -12.80 11.00
N PRO A 170 8.26 -13.97 10.68
CA PRO A 170 6.84 -14.27 10.59
C PRO A 170 6.22 -14.69 11.93
N ASP A 171 4.87 -14.67 11.95
CA ASP A 171 4.05 -15.18 13.06
C ASP A 171 4.44 -14.60 14.43
N GLY A 172 4.79 -13.31 14.40
CA GLY A 172 5.34 -12.60 15.53
C GLY A 172 4.45 -11.51 16.08
N GLN A 173 4.78 -11.06 17.26
CA GLN A 173 4.18 -9.90 17.90
C GLN A 173 5.27 -9.01 18.45
N PHE A 174 5.11 -7.71 18.32
CA PHE A 174 6.00 -6.73 18.92
C PHE A 174 5.21 -5.55 19.48
N VAL A 175 5.58 -5.11 20.70
CA VAL A 175 4.90 -4.03 21.42
C VAL A 175 5.89 -2.90 21.63
N ILE A 176 5.53 -1.70 21.20
CA ILE A 176 6.26 -0.47 21.52
C ILE A 176 5.47 0.28 22.61
N ARG A 177 5.95 0.22 23.85
CA ARG A 177 5.30 0.87 24.99
C ARG A 177 5.54 2.39 24.96
N PRO A 178 4.62 3.18 25.56
CA PRO A 178 4.75 4.65 25.56
C PRO A 178 6.10 5.16 26.09
N ASN A 179 6.61 4.55 27.13
CA ASN A 179 7.89 4.92 27.77
C ASN A 179 9.13 4.46 26.98
N GLU A 180 8.96 3.57 25.99
CA GLU A 180 10.05 3.04 25.14
C GLU A 180 10.17 3.82 23.82
N ILE A 181 9.19 4.65 23.46
CA ILE A 181 9.11 5.30 22.15
C ILE A 181 10.35 6.16 21.87
N ALA A 182 10.80 6.96 22.83
CA ALA A 182 11.91 7.86 22.63
C ALA A 182 13.21 7.12 22.26
N ASP A 183 13.55 6.10 23.04
CA ASP A 183 14.75 5.27 22.82
C ASP A 183 14.65 4.45 21.54
N PHE A 184 13.49 3.82 21.31
CA PHE A 184 13.23 3.06 20.09
C PHE A 184 13.41 3.92 18.83
N MET A 185 12.87 5.15 18.84
CA MET A 185 12.96 6.06 17.70
C MET A 185 14.38 6.53 17.44
N THR A 186 15.18 6.75 18.46
CA THR A 186 16.56 7.24 18.29
C THR A 186 17.37 6.32 17.39
N THR A 187 17.23 5.01 17.53
CA THR A 187 17.98 4.00 16.79
C THR A 187 17.29 3.50 15.52
N LEU A 188 16.00 3.82 15.32
CA LEU A 188 15.24 3.32 14.18
C LEU A 188 15.78 3.89 12.85
N PRO A 189 16.21 3.04 11.89
CA PRO A 189 16.60 3.51 10.56
C PRO A 189 15.46 4.21 9.84
N VAL A 190 15.71 5.37 9.23
CA VAL A 190 14.66 6.14 8.53
C VAL A 190 13.98 5.38 7.39
N ARG A 191 14.66 4.41 6.78
CA ARG A 191 14.10 3.50 5.77
C ARG A 191 12.94 2.63 6.28
N ARG A 192 12.82 2.46 7.60
CA ARG A 192 11.71 1.74 8.25
C ARG A 192 10.45 2.59 8.40
N ILE A 193 10.56 3.91 8.18
CA ILE A 193 9.39 4.80 8.22
C ILE A 193 8.55 4.55 6.97
N PRO A 194 7.26 4.14 7.10
CA PRO A 194 6.36 4.02 5.97
C PRO A 194 6.27 5.31 5.16
N GLY A 195 6.52 5.20 3.85
CA GLY A 195 6.60 6.36 2.94
C GLY A 195 8.04 6.83 2.63
N VAL A 196 9.05 6.32 3.33
CA VAL A 196 10.46 6.52 2.94
C VAL A 196 10.84 5.42 1.94
N GLY A 197 10.60 5.69 0.67
CA GLY A 197 11.02 4.79 -0.42
C GLY A 197 12.48 5.05 -0.83
N PRO A 198 13.04 4.21 -1.75
CA PRO A 198 14.46 4.24 -2.12
C PRO A 198 14.97 5.62 -2.57
N ALA A 199 14.16 6.38 -3.31
CA ALA A 199 14.54 7.72 -3.79
C ALA A 199 14.68 8.73 -2.63
N LEU A 200 13.76 8.71 -1.67
CA LEU A 200 13.85 9.58 -0.49
C LEU A 200 14.96 9.09 0.43
N GLN A 201 15.09 7.79 0.64
CA GLN A 201 16.17 7.19 1.44
C GLN A 201 17.54 7.68 0.95
N LYS A 202 17.83 7.56 -0.35
CA LYS A 202 19.10 8.05 -0.93
C LYS A 202 19.35 9.54 -0.68
N ARG A 203 18.30 10.37 -0.77
CA ARG A 203 18.41 11.81 -0.48
C ARG A 203 18.69 12.10 1.00
N LEU A 204 18.10 11.31 1.91
CA LEU A 204 18.35 11.41 3.34
C LEU A 204 19.77 10.98 3.69
N GLU A 205 20.25 9.86 3.14
CA GLU A 205 21.62 9.36 3.30
C GLU A 205 22.66 10.40 2.87
N LEU A 206 22.45 11.06 1.72
CA LEU A 206 23.30 12.17 1.24
C LEU A 206 23.27 13.42 2.16
N ALA A 207 22.27 13.51 3.04
CA ALA A 207 22.16 14.55 4.04
C ALA A 207 22.69 14.11 5.43
N GLY A 208 23.25 12.90 5.54
CA GLY A 208 23.71 12.33 6.81
C GLY A 208 22.58 11.85 7.72
N ILE A 209 21.36 11.65 7.19
CA ILE A 209 20.20 11.19 7.95
C ILE A 209 19.99 9.70 7.68
N ILE A 210 20.48 8.85 8.57
CA ILE A 210 20.40 7.37 8.48
C ILE A 210 19.36 6.85 9.46
N THR A 211 19.31 7.41 10.66
CA THR A 211 18.38 7.04 11.73
C THR A 211 17.36 8.14 12.01
N CYS A 212 16.33 7.83 12.75
CA CYS A 212 15.41 8.83 13.26
C CYS A 212 16.11 9.77 14.25
N GLY A 213 17.10 9.29 15.02
CA GLY A 213 17.94 10.13 15.88
C GLY A 213 18.66 11.21 15.07
N ASP A 214 19.26 10.87 13.93
CA ASP A 214 19.87 11.87 13.04
C ASP A 214 18.82 12.89 12.56
N ALA A 215 17.63 12.45 12.18
CA ALA A 215 16.55 13.34 11.74
C ALA A 215 16.05 14.26 12.87
N GLN A 216 16.14 13.84 14.13
CA GLN A 216 15.74 14.63 15.30
C GLN A 216 16.63 15.83 15.55
N THR A 217 17.89 15.81 15.08
CA THR A 217 18.83 16.95 15.20
C THR A 217 18.47 18.11 14.26
N TRP A 218 17.62 17.86 13.26
CA TRP A 218 17.19 18.85 12.28
C TRP A 218 15.92 19.57 12.74
N SER A 219 15.85 20.87 12.50
CA SER A 219 14.63 21.65 12.70
C SER A 219 13.58 21.28 11.63
N LEU A 220 12.30 21.54 11.94
CA LEU A 220 11.20 21.39 10.98
C LEU A 220 11.46 22.21 9.70
N MET A 221 11.94 23.44 9.87
CA MET A 221 12.20 24.36 8.75
C MET A 221 13.26 23.82 7.80
N GLU A 222 14.36 23.29 8.32
CA GLU A 222 15.45 22.70 7.53
C GLU A 222 14.96 21.48 6.75
N LEU A 223 14.24 20.56 7.42
CA LEU A 223 13.68 19.37 6.78
C LEU A 223 12.68 19.74 5.69
N VAL A 224 11.79 20.71 5.92
CA VAL A 224 10.80 21.16 4.92
C VAL A 224 11.50 21.85 3.74
N ARG A 225 12.50 22.71 3.99
CA ARG A 225 13.26 23.38 2.92
C ARG A 225 13.95 22.35 2.00
N ARG A 226 14.49 21.27 2.55
CA ARG A 226 15.29 20.29 1.79
C ARG A 226 14.47 19.18 1.18
N PHE A 227 13.38 18.72 1.84
CA PHE A 227 12.61 17.54 1.48
C PHE A 227 11.11 17.82 1.23
N GLY A 228 10.67 19.07 1.34
CA GLY A 228 9.28 19.47 1.12
C GLY A 228 8.31 18.80 2.11
N ARG A 229 7.17 18.32 1.62
CA ARG A 229 6.18 17.60 2.43
C ARG A 229 6.74 16.36 3.13
N SER A 230 7.69 15.66 2.48
CA SER A 230 8.35 14.50 3.09
C SER A 230 9.17 14.89 4.31
N GLY A 231 9.77 16.09 4.30
CA GLY A 231 10.50 16.63 5.45
C GLY A 231 9.58 16.91 6.64
N ALA A 232 8.41 17.50 6.41
CA ALA A 232 7.41 17.71 7.48
C ALA A 232 6.94 16.35 8.09
N SER A 233 6.67 15.37 7.23
CA SER A 233 6.32 14.02 7.69
C SER A 233 7.46 13.37 8.45
N LEU A 234 8.69 13.49 7.98
CA LEU A 234 9.89 12.94 8.64
C LEU A 234 10.08 13.56 10.03
N TYR A 235 9.90 14.88 10.17
CA TYR A 235 10.00 15.58 11.46
C TYR A 235 9.08 14.97 12.51
N GLN A 236 7.82 14.72 12.15
CA GLN A 236 6.83 14.11 13.05
C GLN A 236 7.16 12.63 13.32
N ARG A 237 7.39 11.87 12.25
CA ARG A 237 7.60 10.41 12.34
C ARG A 237 8.90 10.07 13.07
N SER A 238 9.98 10.77 12.85
CA SER A 238 11.24 10.53 13.56
C SER A 238 11.13 10.70 15.08
N ARG A 239 10.13 11.45 15.55
CA ARG A 239 9.81 11.65 16.98
C ARG A 239 8.70 10.73 17.50
N GLY A 240 8.27 9.75 16.69
CA GLY A 240 7.23 8.80 17.06
C GLY A 240 5.80 9.33 16.95
N TYR A 241 5.56 10.51 16.37
CA TYR A 241 4.24 11.12 16.30
C TYR A 241 3.45 10.73 15.05
N ASP A 242 2.20 10.32 15.26
CA ASP A 242 1.20 10.11 14.22
C ASP A 242 -0.19 10.36 14.77
N SER A 243 -0.79 11.47 14.39
CA SER A 243 -2.11 11.88 14.87
C SER A 243 -3.28 11.31 14.07
N ARG A 244 -3.02 10.51 13.02
CA ARG A 244 -4.10 9.98 12.17
C ARG A 244 -5.04 9.07 12.98
N PRO A 245 -6.37 9.29 12.87
CA PRO A 245 -7.34 8.37 13.45
C PRO A 245 -7.44 7.07 12.67
N ILE A 246 -8.17 6.10 13.22
CA ILE A 246 -8.67 4.95 12.46
C ILE A 246 -9.82 5.42 11.58
N HIS A 247 -9.79 5.07 10.30
CA HIS A 247 -10.84 5.37 9.32
C HIS A 247 -11.61 4.08 9.02
N THR A 248 -12.79 3.94 9.61
CA THR A 248 -13.65 2.76 9.44
C THR A 248 -14.29 2.70 8.05
N GLU A 249 -14.41 3.84 7.39
CA GLU A 249 -14.96 3.95 6.05
C GLU A 249 -13.90 4.39 5.04
N ARG A 250 -13.81 3.67 3.94
CA ARG A 250 -12.93 4.01 2.83
C ARG A 250 -13.72 4.32 1.58
N VAL A 251 -13.83 5.59 1.26
CA VAL A 251 -14.43 6.02 0.00
C VAL A 251 -13.44 5.79 -1.16
N ARG A 252 -13.86 4.97 -2.11
CA ARG A 252 -13.07 4.74 -3.32
C ARG A 252 -13.10 5.98 -4.21
N LYS A 253 -11.93 6.47 -4.62
CA LYS A 253 -11.79 7.71 -5.40
C LYS A 253 -11.74 7.49 -6.91
N SER A 254 -11.34 6.32 -7.36
CA SER A 254 -11.23 5.98 -8.78
C SER A 254 -11.26 4.48 -9.02
N LEU A 255 -11.56 4.10 -10.25
CA LEU A 255 -11.49 2.74 -10.76
C LEU A 255 -10.75 2.73 -12.09
N SER A 256 -9.66 1.99 -12.18
CA SER A 256 -8.86 1.87 -13.40
C SER A 256 -8.45 0.43 -13.68
N ILE A 257 -8.09 0.17 -14.90
CA ILE A 257 -7.34 -1.01 -15.33
C ILE A 257 -6.07 -0.56 -16.04
N GLU A 258 -5.03 -1.37 -15.93
CA GLU A 258 -3.76 -1.14 -16.61
C GLU A 258 -3.30 -2.46 -17.24
N HIS A 259 -2.66 -2.37 -18.42
CA HIS A 259 -2.05 -3.50 -19.09
C HIS A 259 -0.62 -3.18 -19.48
N THR A 260 0.32 -4.01 -19.04
CA THR A 260 1.73 -3.97 -19.49
C THR A 260 1.88 -4.95 -20.64
N PHE A 261 2.26 -4.46 -21.81
CA PHE A 261 2.41 -5.29 -23.01
C PHE A 261 3.70 -6.10 -22.96
N ALA A 262 3.69 -7.31 -23.55
CA ALA A 262 4.88 -8.15 -23.64
C ALA A 262 5.97 -7.46 -24.49
N HIS A 263 5.57 -6.79 -25.56
CA HIS A 263 6.42 -5.94 -26.40
C HIS A 263 5.88 -4.51 -26.36
N ASP A 264 6.78 -3.52 -26.46
CA ASP A 264 6.37 -2.12 -26.50
C ASP A 264 5.58 -1.83 -27.78
N LEU A 265 4.49 -1.08 -27.64
CA LEU A 265 3.69 -0.63 -28.79
C LEU A 265 4.46 0.45 -29.55
N PRO A 266 4.73 0.27 -30.86
CA PRO A 266 5.69 1.10 -31.56
C PRO A 266 5.18 2.48 -31.98
N ASN A 267 3.87 2.66 -32.09
CA ASN A 267 3.27 3.86 -32.66
C ASN A 267 1.86 4.13 -32.11
N PRO A 268 1.32 5.35 -32.32
CA PRO A 268 -0.02 5.71 -31.84
C PRO A 268 -1.15 4.80 -32.35
N GLY A 269 -1.09 4.32 -33.58
CA GLY A 269 -2.11 3.41 -34.13
C GLY A 269 -2.18 2.09 -33.37
N ALA A 270 -1.03 1.49 -33.05
CA ALA A 270 -0.95 0.29 -32.22
C ALA A 270 -1.50 0.53 -30.81
N CYS A 271 -1.31 1.72 -30.24
CA CYS A 271 -1.85 2.10 -28.93
C CYS A 271 -3.38 2.24 -28.98
N LEU A 272 -3.91 2.92 -29.96
CA LEU A 272 -5.35 3.14 -30.13
C LEU A 272 -6.12 1.83 -30.32
N ALA A 273 -5.53 0.87 -31.01
CA ALA A 273 -6.12 -0.47 -31.22
C ALA A 273 -6.35 -1.24 -29.90
N GLN A 274 -5.64 -0.89 -28.82
CA GLN A 274 -5.78 -1.55 -27.53
C GLN A 274 -6.94 -0.98 -26.67
N VAL A 275 -7.50 0.17 -27.06
CA VAL A 275 -8.49 0.87 -26.22
C VAL A 275 -9.76 0.09 -26.07
N SER A 276 -10.27 -0.54 -27.13
CA SER A 276 -11.54 -1.29 -27.12
C SER A 276 -11.50 -2.43 -26.11
N GLU A 277 -10.45 -3.27 -26.11
CA GLU A 277 -10.29 -4.36 -25.15
C GLU A 277 -10.17 -3.83 -23.72
N LEU A 278 -9.37 -2.78 -23.52
CA LEU A 278 -9.24 -2.17 -22.20
C LEU A 278 -10.57 -1.58 -21.73
N TYR A 279 -11.36 -0.97 -22.62
CA TYR A 279 -12.65 -0.39 -22.31
C TYR A 279 -13.67 -1.45 -21.85
N GLU A 280 -13.81 -2.55 -22.55
CA GLU A 280 -14.69 -3.66 -22.17
C GLU A 280 -14.33 -4.24 -20.80
N ARG A 281 -13.03 -4.46 -20.56
CA ARG A 281 -12.53 -4.92 -19.26
C ARG A 281 -12.77 -3.90 -18.15
N TRP A 282 -12.67 -2.62 -18.43
CA TRP A 282 -12.97 -1.57 -17.47
C TRP A 282 -14.47 -1.51 -17.17
N LEU A 283 -15.34 -1.56 -18.19
CA LEU A 283 -16.81 -1.62 -18.02
C LEU A 283 -17.23 -2.81 -17.14
N THR A 284 -16.65 -3.98 -17.36
CA THR A 284 -16.89 -5.17 -16.51
C THR A 284 -16.54 -4.90 -15.03
N ARG A 285 -15.55 -4.06 -14.74
CA ARG A 285 -15.24 -3.66 -13.37
C ARG A 285 -16.18 -2.57 -12.84
N VAL A 286 -16.60 -1.63 -13.67
CA VAL A 286 -17.55 -0.57 -13.32
C VAL A 286 -18.90 -1.18 -12.97
N SER A 287 -19.38 -2.18 -13.71
CA SER A 287 -20.67 -2.85 -13.45
C SER A 287 -20.77 -3.51 -12.07
N ARG A 288 -19.66 -3.71 -11.38
CA ARG A 288 -19.60 -4.20 -9.99
C ARG A 288 -19.61 -3.08 -8.95
N THR A 289 -19.86 -1.87 -9.36
CA THR A 289 -19.95 -0.68 -8.50
C THR A 289 -21.35 -0.05 -8.67
N PRO A 290 -21.80 0.77 -7.73
CA PRO A 290 -23.08 1.47 -7.88
C PRO A 290 -23.05 2.60 -8.93
N TRP A 291 -21.91 2.87 -9.56
CA TRP A 291 -21.71 3.96 -10.49
C TRP A 291 -21.88 3.53 -11.94
N LYS A 292 -22.42 4.44 -12.76
CA LYS A 292 -22.45 4.29 -14.22
C LYS A 292 -21.15 4.84 -14.82
N ALA A 293 -20.70 4.26 -15.93
CA ALA A 293 -19.46 4.68 -16.59
C ALA A 293 -19.51 6.19 -16.96
N GLU A 294 -20.64 6.65 -17.48
CA GLU A 294 -20.84 8.03 -17.94
C GLU A 294 -20.75 9.07 -16.81
N SER A 295 -20.94 8.65 -15.55
CA SER A 295 -20.80 9.53 -14.39
C SER A 295 -19.39 9.70 -13.88
N LEU A 296 -18.43 8.98 -14.46
CA LEU A 296 -17.03 8.99 -14.04
C LEU A 296 -16.20 9.94 -14.89
N ALA A 297 -15.34 10.74 -14.26
CA ALA A 297 -14.39 11.59 -14.99
C ALA A 297 -13.23 10.74 -15.53
N PRO A 298 -13.09 10.60 -16.86
CA PRO A 298 -12.13 9.68 -17.46
C PRO A 298 -10.68 10.16 -17.32
N PHE A 299 -9.77 9.21 -17.28
CA PHE A 299 -8.34 9.46 -17.42
C PHE A 299 -7.64 8.31 -18.15
N VAL A 300 -6.56 8.66 -18.84
CA VAL A 300 -5.66 7.71 -19.48
C VAL A 300 -4.27 7.86 -18.90
N LYS A 301 -3.63 6.72 -18.61
CA LYS A 301 -2.25 6.63 -18.15
C LYS A 301 -1.41 5.94 -19.22
N VAL A 302 -0.30 6.55 -19.58
CA VAL A 302 0.69 5.98 -20.50
C VAL A 302 2.02 5.86 -19.78
N LYS A 303 2.63 4.69 -19.85
CA LYS A 303 4.02 4.48 -19.43
C LYS A 303 4.84 4.08 -20.63
N PHE A 304 5.88 4.83 -20.91
CA PHE A 304 6.76 4.63 -22.05
C PHE A 304 7.84 3.56 -21.78
N ALA A 305 8.53 3.16 -22.82
CA ALA A 305 9.59 2.14 -22.78
C ALA A 305 10.73 2.48 -21.80
N ASP A 306 11.04 3.76 -21.63
CA ASP A 306 12.03 4.28 -20.67
C ASP A 306 11.51 4.43 -19.24
N PHE A 307 10.33 3.91 -18.94
CA PHE A 307 9.63 4.01 -17.66
C PHE A 307 9.13 5.41 -17.27
N THR A 308 9.33 6.44 -18.08
CA THR A 308 8.62 7.70 -17.89
C THR A 308 7.12 7.49 -18.06
N GLN A 309 6.31 8.30 -17.37
CA GLN A 309 4.86 8.13 -17.45
C GLN A 309 4.14 9.48 -17.51
N THR A 310 2.97 9.47 -18.15
CA THR A 310 2.07 10.59 -18.18
C THR A 310 0.64 10.15 -17.90
N THR A 311 -0.16 11.05 -17.36
CA THR A 311 -1.61 10.84 -17.16
C THR A 311 -2.33 12.05 -17.72
N VAL A 312 -3.34 11.80 -18.54
CA VAL A 312 -4.27 12.82 -19.06
C VAL A 312 -5.65 12.53 -18.49
N ALA A 313 -6.31 13.56 -17.98
CA ALA A 313 -7.67 13.49 -17.46
C ALA A 313 -8.41 14.72 -17.91
N ASP A 314 -9.64 14.56 -18.29
CA ASP A 314 -10.53 15.67 -18.65
C ASP A 314 -11.93 15.45 -18.04
N ILE A 315 -12.40 16.43 -17.27
CA ILE A 315 -13.72 16.38 -16.61
C ILE A 315 -14.84 16.60 -17.63
N GLY A 316 -14.57 17.33 -18.72
CA GLY A 316 -15.54 17.60 -19.81
C GLY A 316 -15.67 16.46 -20.81
N GLU A 317 -14.78 15.46 -20.75
CA GLU A 317 -14.81 14.33 -21.66
C GLU A 317 -15.70 13.20 -21.12
N SER A 318 -16.34 12.47 -22.02
CA SER A 318 -17.12 11.30 -21.67
C SER A 318 -16.22 10.08 -21.40
N ALA A 319 -16.56 9.30 -20.37
CA ALA A 319 -15.92 8.00 -20.10
C ALA A 319 -16.40 6.90 -21.08
N SER A 320 -16.42 7.23 -22.36
CA SER A 320 -16.72 6.36 -23.50
C SER A 320 -15.44 5.88 -24.17
N GLU A 321 -15.55 4.86 -25.01
CA GLU A 321 -14.40 4.36 -25.79
C GLU A 321 -13.77 5.49 -26.61
N GLU A 322 -14.56 6.32 -27.28
CA GLU A 322 -14.08 7.43 -28.07
C GLU A 322 -13.44 8.54 -27.20
N GLY A 323 -13.98 8.79 -26.01
CA GLY A 323 -13.36 9.70 -25.04
C GLY A 323 -11.98 9.21 -24.60
N PHE A 324 -11.84 7.93 -24.29
CA PHE A 324 -10.53 7.36 -23.96
C PHE A 324 -9.55 7.40 -25.14
N LYS A 325 -10.02 7.20 -26.39
CA LYS A 325 -9.17 7.37 -27.59
C LYS A 325 -8.65 8.80 -27.74
N ARG A 326 -9.49 9.81 -27.52
CA ARG A 326 -9.08 11.22 -27.56
C ARG A 326 -8.07 11.55 -26.46
N LEU A 327 -8.31 11.12 -25.22
CA LEU A 327 -7.36 11.30 -24.11
C LEU A 327 -6.02 10.58 -24.35
N LEU A 328 -6.08 9.39 -24.97
CA LEU A 328 -4.86 8.65 -25.33
C LEU A 328 -4.05 9.40 -26.42
N GLN A 329 -4.71 9.93 -27.44
CA GLN A 329 -4.04 10.76 -28.46
C GLN A 329 -3.33 11.96 -27.81
N GLN A 330 -4.00 12.67 -26.90
CA GLN A 330 -3.37 13.77 -26.14
C GLN A 330 -2.19 13.29 -25.30
N ALA A 331 -2.28 12.11 -24.65
CA ALA A 331 -1.18 11.57 -23.88
C ALA A 331 0.04 11.24 -24.73
N LEU A 332 -0.18 10.71 -25.94
CA LEU A 332 0.87 10.31 -26.87
C LEU A 332 1.62 11.50 -27.47
N THR A 333 1.00 12.69 -27.59
CA THR A 333 1.73 13.90 -28.05
C THR A 333 2.80 14.39 -27.06
N ARG A 334 2.77 13.92 -25.80
CA ARG A 334 3.72 14.36 -24.77
C ARG A 334 5.11 13.73 -24.88
N ALA A 335 5.26 12.62 -25.59
CA ALA A 335 6.55 12.00 -25.86
C ALA A 335 6.47 11.10 -27.09
N ASP A 336 7.47 11.22 -27.98
CA ASP A 336 7.66 10.34 -29.13
C ASP A 336 8.50 9.12 -28.70
N LYS A 337 7.84 8.15 -28.03
CA LYS A 337 8.47 6.94 -27.48
C LYS A 337 7.53 5.75 -27.58
N PRO A 338 8.05 4.52 -27.79
CA PRO A 338 7.24 3.32 -27.69
C PRO A 338 6.56 3.19 -26.34
N VAL A 339 5.36 2.61 -26.33
CA VAL A 339 4.53 2.52 -25.12
C VAL A 339 4.60 1.13 -24.51
N ARG A 340 5.00 1.07 -23.24
CA ARG A 340 5.12 -0.15 -22.45
C ARG A 340 3.80 -0.57 -21.77
N LEU A 341 3.03 0.42 -21.30
CA LEU A 341 1.81 0.18 -20.53
C LEU A 341 0.75 1.22 -20.90
N LEU A 342 -0.45 0.77 -21.07
CA LEU A 342 -1.65 1.61 -21.14
C LEU A 342 -2.58 1.32 -19.96
N GLY A 343 -3.18 2.37 -19.44
CA GLY A 343 -4.22 2.31 -18.43
C GLY A 343 -5.35 3.27 -18.76
N ILE A 344 -6.58 2.83 -18.52
CA ILE A 344 -7.76 3.67 -18.57
C ILE A 344 -8.52 3.59 -17.25
N GLY A 345 -9.23 4.64 -16.90
CA GLY A 345 -9.99 4.67 -15.66
C GLY A 345 -10.89 5.87 -15.53
N GLY A 346 -11.74 5.84 -14.52
CA GLY A 346 -12.61 6.95 -14.16
C GLY A 346 -12.44 7.32 -12.68
N LYS A 347 -12.47 8.62 -12.39
CA LYS A 347 -12.58 9.14 -11.03
C LYS A 347 -14.05 9.21 -10.66
N PHE A 348 -14.39 8.78 -9.46
CA PHE A 348 -15.72 8.92 -8.92
C PHE A 348 -16.03 10.39 -8.65
N PRO A 349 -17.28 10.85 -8.88
CA PRO A 349 -17.70 12.19 -8.51
C PRO A 349 -17.43 12.39 -7.00
N HIS A 350 -16.89 13.53 -6.63
CA HIS A 350 -16.81 13.89 -5.22
C HIS A 350 -18.26 14.05 -4.71
N THR A 351 -18.66 13.28 -3.74
CA THR A 351 -19.78 13.62 -2.88
C THR A 351 -19.35 14.85 -2.08
N SER A 352 -19.60 16.03 -2.64
CA SER A 352 -19.30 17.30 -1.99
C SER A 352 -20.37 17.59 -0.94
N GLU A 353 -20.25 17.00 0.23
CA GLU A 353 -20.97 17.47 1.42
C GLU A 353 -20.14 18.45 2.28
N GLN A 354 -19.05 19.00 1.77
CA GLN A 354 -18.27 20.02 2.50
C GLN A 354 -17.55 20.99 1.56
N GLN A 355 -18.24 21.55 0.59
CA GLN A 355 -17.87 22.88 0.12
C GLN A 355 -18.78 23.86 0.84
N LEU A 356 -18.40 24.26 2.04
CA LEU A 356 -18.93 25.47 2.66
C LEU A 356 -18.72 26.61 1.68
N SER A 357 -19.81 27.14 1.14
CA SER A 357 -19.80 28.37 0.36
C SER A 357 -19.18 29.46 1.22
N LEU A 358 -18.00 29.89 0.85
CA LEU A 358 -17.41 31.15 1.31
C LEU A 358 -18.03 32.29 0.49
N PHE A 359 -19.29 32.61 0.78
CA PHE A 359 -19.90 33.89 0.47
C PHE A 359 -20.94 34.24 1.54
#